data_56475797a0d5c1a494548a0404cdade4
#
_entry.id   56475797a0d5c1a494548a0404cdade4
#
_cell.length_a   1.000
_cell.length_b   1.000
_cell.length_c   1.000
_cell.angle_alpha   90.00
_cell.angle_beta   90.00
_cell.angle_gamma   90.00
#
_symmetry.space_group_name_H-M   'P 1'
#
loop_
_entity.id
_entity.type
_entity.pdbx_description
1 polymer ?
#
loop_
_entity_poly.entity_id
_entity_poly.type
_entity_poly.pdbx_seq_one_letter_code
_entity_poly.pdbx_strand_id
1 'polypeptide(L)'
;MIFSDLNFIMSPLILIFLALTVLIIDFYLKNKILLIYLSSLGLAISSAVLVFQWIFFETGQKVFFETLIFDKFYILFALTMNLVSLVIILAFSDYILKKINFISEFLSLLILSLIGSTFAVMSVDFITIYLSLELASLPIIALIAFGRGKFSLEASFKYLILASFSTGIFLFGLVYLYGSTGSLELMNIQISTISPSLIVGLVFLFIGIAFKLSIAPWHMWTPDTYQGSPMPIVTYLSTVSKIAGFALIIRIFMHIFSYEFDKNNIIIFLSIISVISMTIGNFGALIQKDLKRLLAYSTIAHAGYMLIGVIALISTSSAASTTVFYILGYAMSNLTIFFSFQYMINISSSTSIDSLKGMFHQYPLVSIVFSLGILSLLGIPATAGFMGKVLVFGSAINNGLMWLAIIGVINSFVSAYYYLGLLRNIFISTDEVKKSDNNGVSYLFFSIITSIGVLVLGIFPGILLSVVDEVISKL
;
A
#
# COMPACT_ATOMS: atom_id res chain seq x y z
N MET A 1 13.47 -30.80 -9.62
CA MET A 1 12.78 -30.07 -8.57
C MET A 1 13.08 -28.58 -8.67
N ILE A 2 14.30 -28.09 -8.45
CA ILE A 2 14.60 -26.63 -8.51
C ILE A 2 14.27 -25.98 -9.87
N PHE A 3 14.54 -26.68 -11.00
CA PHE A 3 14.24 -26.14 -12.32
C PHE A 3 12.73 -26.08 -12.65
N SER A 4 11.92 -26.96 -12.09
CA SER A 4 10.47 -26.89 -12.24
C SER A 4 9.89 -25.70 -11.44
N ASP A 5 10.47 -25.40 -10.27
CA ASP A 5 10.02 -24.34 -9.39
C ASP A 5 10.27 -22.94 -10.00
N LEU A 6 11.28 -22.80 -10.88
CA LEU A 6 11.56 -21.53 -11.58
C LEU A 6 10.37 -21.04 -12.41
N ASN A 7 9.54 -21.94 -12.94
CA ASN A 7 8.37 -21.56 -13.71
C ASN A 7 7.32 -20.80 -12.86
N PHE A 8 7.26 -21.05 -11.55
CA PHE A 8 6.31 -20.41 -10.65
C PHE A 8 6.76 -19.03 -10.17
N ILE A 9 8.08 -18.76 -10.20
CA ILE A 9 8.67 -17.45 -9.84
C ILE A 9 9.13 -16.64 -11.04
N MET A 10 8.65 -16.95 -12.27
CA MET A 10 9.06 -16.23 -13.49
C MET A 10 8.89 -14.71 -13.37
N SER A 11 7.78 -14.24 -12.79
CA SER A 11 7.53 -12.80 -12.62
C SER A 11 8.58 -12.13 -11.71
N PRO A 12 8.89 -12.58 -10.49
CA PRO A 12 10.00 -12.04 -9.70
C PRO A 12 11.37 -12.16 -10.39
N LEU A 13 11.64 -13.24 -11.13
CA LEU A 13 12.90 -13.40 -11.88
C LEU A 13 13.05 -12.33 -12.96
N ILE A 14 11.99 -12.04 -13.71
CA ILE A 14 11.98 -10.97 -14.71
C ILE A 14 12.29 -9.62 -14.04
N LEU A 15 11.71 -9.35 -12.87
CA LEU A 15 11.96 -8.11 -12.13
C LEU A 15 13.41 -8.03 -11.62
N ILE A 16 14.00 -9.14 -11.14
CA ILE A 16 15.43 -9.20 -10.74
C ILE A 16 16.32 -8.88 -11.93
N PHE A 17 16.06 -9.54 -13.07
CA PHE A 17 16.81 -9.30 -14.27
C PHE A 17 16.66 -7.86 -14.78
N LEU A 18 15.45 -7.31 -14.69
CA LEU A 18 15.16 -5.93 -15.03
C LEU A 18 15.93 -4.94 -14.17
N ALA A 19 15.96 -5.13 -12.84
CA ALA A 19 16.70 -4.25 -11.93
C ALA A 19 18.19 -4.21 -12.26
N LEU A 20 18.79 -5.36 -12.58
CA LEU A 20 20.18 -5.47 -12.98
C LEU A 20 20.44 -4.85 -14.37
N THR A 21 19.55 -5.14 -15.34
CA THR A 21 19.72 -4.63 -16.72
C THR A 21 19.59 -3.11 -16.77
N VAL A 22 18.70 -2.50 -15.99
CA VAL A 22 18.56 -1.04 -15.90
C VAL A 22 19.86 -0.40 -15.40
N LEU A 23 20.53 -0.98 -14.40
CA LEU A 23 21.83 -0.48 -13.90
C LEU A 23 22.94 -0.63 -14.94
N ILE A 24 23.05 -1.79 -15.60
CA ILE A 24 24.12 -2.08 -16.56
C ILE A 24 23.97 -1.24 -17.84
N ILE A 25 22.76 -1.16 -18.37
CA ILE A 25 22.48 -0.44 -19.62
C ILE A 25 22.70 1.07 -19.45
N ASP A 26 22.56 1.63 -18.25
CA ASP A 26 22.81 3.04 -17.98
C ASP A 26 24.21 3.52 -18.36
N PHE A 27 25.22 2.65 -18.24
CA PHE A 27 26.60 2.97 -18.65
C PHE A 27 26.74 3.20 -20.15
N TYR A 28 25.85 2.64 -20.96
CA TYR A 28 25.90 2.71 -22.42
C TYR A 28 24.92 3.74 -23.00
N LEU A 29 23.88 4.11 -22.25
CA LEU A 29 22.82 4.99 -22.73
C LEU A 29 23.11 6.46 -22.46
N LYS A 30 23.14 7.26 -23.54
CA LYS A 30 23.16 8.73 -23.45
C LYS A 30 21.77 9.30 -23.12
N ASN A 31 20.71 8.69 -23.65
CA ASN A 31 19.35 9.15 -23.46
C ASN A 31 18.66 8.39 -22.31
N LYS A 32 18.51 9.05 -21.17
CA LYS A 32 17.96 8.45 -19.95
C LYS A 32 16.46 8.13 -20.01
N ILE A 33 15.73 8.67 -20.99
CA ILE A 33 14.31 8.33 -21.21
C ILE A 33 14.13 6.83 -21.56
N LEU A 34 15.14 6.23 -22.21
CA LEU A 34 15.12 4.81 -22.55
C LEU A 34 15.11 3.90 -21.32
N LEU A 35 15.69 4.34 -20.20
CA LEU A 35 15.63 3.59 -18.93
C LEU A 35 14.20 3.51 -18.38
N ILE A 36 13.43 4.59 -18.53
CA ILE A 36 12.01 4.61 -18.12
C ILE A 36 11.21 3.64 -19.00
N TYR A 37 11.41 3.68 -20.33
CA TYR A 37 10.73 2.75 -21.22
C TYR A 37 11.15 1.29 -20.99
N LEU A 38 12.44 1.03 -20.74
CA LEU A 38 12.94 -0.31 -20.42
C LEU A 38 12.30 -0.84 -19.13
N SER A 39 12.27 -0.01 -18.08
CA SER A 39 11.65 -0.37 -16.79
C SER A 39 10.16 -0.62 -16.93
N SER A 40 9.45 0.23 -17.67
CA SER A 40 8.01 0.05 -17.89
C SER A 40 7.69 -1.17 -18.75
N LEU A 41 8.50 -1.45 -19.78
CA LEU A 41 8.36 -2.64 -20.62
C LEU A 41 8.61 -3.91 -19.82
N GLY A 42 9.65 -3.94 -18.98
CA GLY A 42 9.93 -5.10 -18.12
C GLY A 42 8.81 -5.36 -17.09
N LEU A 43 8.23 -4.32 -16.50
CA LEU A 43 7.05 -4.43 -15.63
C LEU A 43 5.82 -4.93 -16.39
N ALA A 44 5.62 -4.48 -17.63
CA ALA A 44 4.52 -4.95 -18.48
C ALA A 44 4.70 -6.44 -18.85
N ILE A 45 5.92 -6.87 -19.19
CA ILE A 45 6.23 -8.29 -19.47
C ILE A 45 5.99 -9.14 -18.21
N SER A 46 6.48 -8.69 -17.05
CA SER A 46 6.25 -9.39 -15.77
C SER A 46 4.75 -9.51 -15.45
N SER A 47 3.96 -8.45 -15.72
CA SER A 47 2.50 -8.49 -15.56
C SER A 47 1.84 -9.45 -16.56
N ALA A 48 2.27 -9.49 -17.80
CA ALA A 48 1.76 -10.42 -18.80
C ALA A 48 2.04 -11.88 -18.44
N VAL A 49 3.22 -12.16 -17.86
CA VAL A 49 3.57 -13.49 -17.36
C VAL A 49 2.65 -13.89 -16.19
N LEU A 50 2.33 -12.99 -15.27
CA LEU A 50 1.36 -13.27 -14.19
C LEU A 50 -0.04 -13.58 -14.73
N VAL A 51 -0.51 -12.87 -15.75
CA VAL A 51 -1.79 -13.17 -16.41
C VAL A 51 -1.73 -14.53 -17.11
N PHE A 52 -0.63 -14.86 -17.78
CA PHE A 52 -0.42 -16.18 -18.39
C PHE A 52 -0.45 -17.28 -17.33
N GLN A 53 0.25 -17.09 -16.20
CA GLN A 53 0.26 -18.03 -15.08
C GLN A 53 -1.12 -18.20 -14.47
N TRP A 54 -1.93 -17.12 -14.35
CA TRP A 54 -3.30 -17.18 -13.87
C TRP A 54 -4.19 -18.11 -14.68
N ILE A 55 -4.00 -18.12 -16.02
CA ILE A 55 -4.86 -18.88 -16.96
C ILE A 55 -4.41 -20.33 -17.08
N PHE A 56 -3.08 -20.57 -17.16
CA PHE A 56 -2.55 -21.86 -17.61
C PHE A 56 -1.87 -22.69 -16.52
N PHE A 57 -1.58 -22.14 -15.35
CA PHE A 57 -0.87 -22.88 -14.30
C PHE A 57 -1.82 -23.36 -13.20
N GLU A 58 -1.58 -24.58 -12.71
CA GLU A 58 -2.21 -25.07 -11.50
C GLU A 58 -1.68 -24.29 -10.29
N THR A 59 -2.60 -23.87 -9.43
CA THR A 59 -2.32 -23.05 -8.24
C THR A 59 -2.36 -23.89 -6.96
N GLY A 60 -1.76 -23.40 -5.89
CA GLY A 60 -1.67 -24.10 -4.60
C GLY A 60 -0.40 -24.93 -4.44
N GLN A 61 0.61 -24.69 -5.31
CA GLN A 61 1.88 -25.43 -5.27
C GLN A 61 2.87 -24.76 -4.32
N LYS A 62 3.46 -25.54 -3.42
CA LYS A 62 4.59 -25.11 -2.60
C LYS A 62 5.88 -25.26 -3.42
N VAL A 63 6.72 -24.24 -3.38
CA VAL A 63 7.96 -24.16 -4.15
C VAL A 63 9.13 -23.76 -3.25
N PHE A 64 10.37 -24.02 -3.71
CA PHE A 64 11.59 -23.68 -2.97
C PHE A 64 11.57 -24.17 -1.52
N PHE A 65 11.62 -25.48 -1.34
CA PHE A 65 11.65 -26.13 -0.03
C PHE A 65 10.45 -25.73 0.85
N GLU A 66 9.28 -25.54 0.26
CA GLU A 66 8.02 -25.17 0.92
C GLU A 66 8.02 -23.78 1.59
N THR A 67 9.00 -22.93 1.30
CA THR A 67 9.07 -21.57 1.86
C THR A 67 8.17 -20.57 1.15
N LEU A 68 7.80 -20.86 -0.11
CA LEU A 68 6.96 -20.04 -0.96
C LEU A 68 5.75 -20.84 -1.45
N ILE A 69 4.63 -20.15 -1.68
CA ILE A 69 3.43 -20.73 -2.27
C ILE A 69 3.02 -19.99 -3.54
N PHE A 70 2.75 -20.74 -4.59
CA PHE A 70 2.21 -20.22 -5.84
C PHE A 70 0.71 -20.44 -5.87
N ASP A 71 -0.06 -19.39 -5.61
CA ASP A 71 -1.51 -19.41 -5.56
C ASP A 71 -2.14 -18.20 -6.28
N LYS A 72 -3.45 -18.23 -6.48
CA LYS A 72 -4.16 -17.10 -7.11
C LYS A 72 -4.09 -15.82 -6.27
N PHE A 73 -3.95 -15.94 -4.96
CA PHE A 73 -3.78 -14.80 -4.06
C PHE A 73 -2.47 -14.06 -4.34
N TYR A 74 -1.36 -14.79 -4.42
CA TYR A 74 -0.08 -14.22 -4.84
C TYR A 74 -0.19 -13.53 -6.21
N ILE A 75 -0.77 -14.21 -7.21
CA ILE A 75 -0.85 -13.67 -8.57
C ILE A 75 -1.66 -12.37 -8.60
N LEU A 76 -2.81 -12.32 -7.91
CA LEU A 76 -3.65 -11.13 -7.82
C LEU A 76 -2.89 -9.93 -7.26
N PHE A 77 -2.21 -10.12 -6.13
CA PHE A 77 -1.48 -9.06 -5.47
C PHE A 77 -0.21 -8.66 -6.22
N ALA A 78 0.55 -9.62 -6.74
CA ALA A 78 1.73 -9.35 -7.56
C ALA A 78 1.36 -8.57 -8.83
N LEU A 79 0.29 -8.98 -9.53
CA LEU A 79 -0.21 -8.29 -10.71
C LEU A 79 -0.62 -6.85 -10.40
N THR A 80 -1.38 -6.65 -9.33
CA THR A 80 -1.81 -5.29 -8.93
C THR A 80 -0.62 -4.41 -8.54
N MET A 81 0.36 -4.92 -7.80
CA MET A 81 1.58 -4.18 -7.42
C MET A 81 2.44 -3.84 -8.64
N ASN A 82 2.60 -4.76 -9.60
CA ASN A 82 3.32 -4.52 -10.85
C ASN A 82 2.64 -3.43 -11.69
N LEU A 83 1.32 -3.52 -11.88
CA LEU A 83 0.55 -2.52 -12.63
C LEU A 83 0.60 -1.14 -11.99
N VAL A 84 0.45 -1.06 -10.66
CA VAL A 84 0.57 0.20 -9.92
C VAL A 84 1.96 0.80 -10.06
N SER A 85 3.02 -0.02 -9.95
CA SER A 85 4.41 0.45 -10.11
C SER A 85 4.69 0.92 -11.53
N LEU A 86 4.17 0.22 -12.55
CA LEU A 86 4.25 0.62 -13.94
C LEU A 86 3.59 1.99 -14.17
N VAL A 87 2.37 2.16 -13.67
CA VAL A 87 1.64 3.44 -13.80
C VAL A 87 2.38 4.56 -13.06
N ILE A 88 2.98 4.31 -11.89
CA ILE A 88 3.79 5.29 -11.16
C ILE A 88 5.00 5.72 -12.00
N ILE A 89 5.78 4.78 -12.56
CA ILE A 89 6.96 5.10 -13.36
C ILE A 89 6.58 5.93 -14.59
N LEU A 90 5.51 5.54 -15.30
CA LEU A 90 5.05 6.26 -16.50
C LEU A 90 4.47 7.64 -16.15
N ALA A 91 3.64 7.73 -15.11
CA ALA A 91 3.05 9.00 -14.70
C ALA A 91 4.11 10.00 -14.25
N PHE A 92 5.09 9.57 -13.48
CA PHE A 92 6.17 10.40 -12.97
C PHE A 92 7.40 10.47 -13.88
N SER A 93 7.33 10.04 -15.14
CA SER A 93 8.44 10.08 -16.09
C SER A 93 9.12 11.45 -16.18
N ASP A 94 8.34 12.52 -16.33
CA ASP A 94 8.85 13.90 -16.36
C ASP A 94 9.54 14.31 -15.04
N TYR A 95 8.98 13.88 -13.89
CA TYR A 95 9.59 14.15 -12.58
C TYR A 95 10.93 13.44 -12.46
N ILE A 96 10.98 12.16 -12.81
CA ILE A 96 12.19 11.33 -12.73
C ILE A 96 13.29 11.94 -13.61
N LEU A 97 12.98 12.32 -14.87
CA LEU A 97 13.93 12.90 -15.79
C LEU A 97 14.45 14.28 -15.35
N LYS A 98 13.59 15.12 -14.74
CA LYS A 98 13.94 16.51 -14.41
C LYS A 98 14.49 16.69 -13.00
N LYS A 99 14.12 15.84 -12.04
CA LYS A 99 14.42 16.02 -10.61
C LYS A 99 15.35 14.97 -10.01
N ILE A 100 15.48 13.80 -10.66
CA ILE A 100 16.31 12.69 -10.18
C ILE A 100 17.61 12.65 -11.02
N ASN A 101 18.77 12.74 -10.35
CA ASN A 101 20.05 12.75 -11.05
C ASN A 101 20.55 11.35 -11.37
N PHE A 102 20.29 10.35 -10.51
CA PHE A 102 20.67 8.94 -10.67
C PHE A 102 19.43 8.12 -10.99
N ILE A 103 19.03 8.13 -12.27
CA ILE A 103 17.75 7.57 -12.72
C ILE A 103 17.78 6.04 -12.67
N SER A 104 18.90 5.43 -13.08
CA SER A 104 19.06 3.96 -13.07
C SER A 104 18.98 3.39 -11.67
N GLU A 105 19.68 4.01 -10.72
CA GLU A 105 19.67 3.60 -9.32
C GLU A 105 18.29 3.79 -8.70
N PHE A 106 17.64 4.90 -9.02
CA PHE A 106 16.28 5.17 -8.54
C PHE A 106 15.30 4.10 -9.02
N LEU A 107 15.30 3.78 -10.33
CA LEU A 107 14.41 2.78 -10.91
C LEU A 107 14.73 1.38 -10.41
N SER A 108 16.01 1.01 -10.32
CA SER A 108 16.43 -0.30 -9.82
C SER A 108 16.07 -0.51 -8.36
N LEU A 109 16.26 0.49 -7.51
CA LEU A 109 15.85 0.42 -6.09
C LEU A 109 14.33 0.31 -5.94
N LEU A 110 13.55 1.00 -6.78
CA LEU A 110 12.10 0.88 -6.78
C LEU A 110 11.67 -0.54 -7.17
N ILE A 111 12.29 -1.11 -8.21
CA ILE A 111 12.03 -2.50 -8.65
C ILE A 111 12.48 -3.50 -7.57
N LEU A 112 13.61 -3.29 -6.90
CA LEU A 112 14.05 -4.14 -5.77
C LEU A 112 13.05 -4.13 -4.61
N SER A 113 12.50 -2.97 -4.26
CA SER A 113 11.44 -2.88 -3.26
C SER A 113 10.18 -3.62 -3.69
N LEU A 114 9.84 -3.58 -4.98
CA LEU A 114 8.71 -4.32 -5.55
C LEU A 114 8.95 -5.83 -5.47
N ILE A 115 10.16 -6.30 -5.78
CA ILE A 115 10.55 -7.71 -5.65
C ILE A 115 10.37 -8.19 -4.21
N GLY A 116 10.86 -7.42 -3.22
CA GLY A 116 10.66 -7.73 -1.81
C GLY A 116 9.17 -7.82 -1.45
N SER A 117 8.36 -6.88 -1.97
CA SER A 117 6.91 -6.87 -1.76
C SER A 117 6.20 -8.08 -2.36
N THR A 118 6.61 -8.52 -3.56
CA THR A 118 6.04 -9.70 -4.22
C THR A 118 6.42 -11.00 -3.51
N PHE A 119 7.68 -11.14 -3.09
CA PHE A 119 8.09 -12.28 -2.27
C PHE A 119 7.40 -12.32 -0.90
N ALA A 120 7.17 -11.18 -0.24
CA ALA A 120 6.46 -11.13 1.03
C ALA A 120 5.04 -11.73 0.92
N VAL A 121 4.33 -11.46 -0.18
CA VAL A 121 2.99 -12.02 -0.43
C VAL A 121 3.05 -13.51 -0.77
N MET A 122 4.11 -13.99 -1.41
CA MET A 122 4.30 -15.39 -1.79
C MET A 122 4.79 -16.26 -0.62
N SER A 123 5.39 -15.66 0.42
CA SER A 123 6.05 -16.37 1.51
C SER A 123 5.07 -17.04 2.47
N VAL A 124 5.38 -18.28 2.85
CA VAL A 124 4.69 -19.08 3.87
C VAL A 124 5.63 -19.58 4.97
N ASP A 125 6.86 -19.09 4.99
CA ASP A 125 7.82 -19.26 6.07
C ASP A 125 8.19 -17.89 6.66
N PHE A 126 8.22 -17.77 7.97
CA PHE A 126 8.44 -16.50 8.65
C PHE A 126 9.84 -15.90 8.44
N ILE A 127 10.87 -16.73 8.23
CA ILE A 127 12.22 -16.24 7.89
C ILE A 127 12.19 -15.62 6.50
N THR A 128 11.53 -16.27 5.54
CA THR A 128 11.37 -15.76 4.18
C THR A 128 10.51 -14.50 4.16
N ILE A 129 9.45 -14.41 4.99
CA ILE A 129 8.67 -13.18 5.21
C ILE A 129 9.58 -12.06 5.71
N TYR A 130 10.40 -12.32 6.73
CA TYR A 130 11.33 -11.36 7.27
C TYR A 130 12.29 -10.81 6.21
N LEU A 131 12.97 -11.69 5.48
CA LEU A 131 13.89 -11.31 4.41
C LEU A 131 13.21 -10.50 3.30
N SER A 132 11.99 -10.88 2.94
CA SER A 132 11.19 -10.20 1.94
C SER A 132 10.77 -8.79 2.40
N LEU A 133 10.41 -8.63 3.67
CA LEU A 133 10.08 -7.33 4.26
C LEU A 133 11.32 -6.42 4.32
N GLU A 134 12.50 -6.95 4.60
CA GLU A 134 13.75 -6.17 4.54
C GLU A 134 14.10 -5.77 3.11
N LEU A 135 14.00 -6.70 2.16
CA LEU A 135 14.21 -6.40 0.74
C LEU A 135 13.23 -5.33 0.22
N ALA A 136 11.99 -5.31 0.73
CA ALA A 136 11.03 -4.28 0.38
C ALA A 136 11.38 -2.90 0.99
N SER A 137 11.99 -2.86 2.20
CA SER A 137 12.16 -1.61 2.95
C SER A 137 13.52 -0.96 2.83
N LEU A 138 14.62 -1.72 2.74
CA LEU A 138 15.96 -1.15 2.62
C LEU A 138 16.13 -0.24 1.38
N PRO A 139 15.64 -0.63 0.18
CA PRO A 139 15.66 0.27 -0.96
C PRO A 139 14.87 1.56 -0.75
N ILE A 140 13.75 1.50 -0.02
CA ILE A 140 12.92 2.68 0.27
C ILE A 140 13.69 3.72 1.10
N ILE A 141 14.53 3.31 2.04
CA ILE A 141 15.37 4.22 2.83
C ILE A 141 16.23 5.09 1.91
N ALA A 142 16.89 4.46 0.94
CA ALA A 142 17.70 5.16 -0.05
C ALA A 142 16.82 6.06 -0.96
N LEU A 143 15.68 5.54 -1.43
CA LEU A 143 14.75 6.26 -2.30
C LEU A 143 14.17 7.53 -1.64
N ILE A 144 13.92 7.53 -0.33
CA ILE A 144 13.52 8.72 0.41
C ILE A 144 14.62 9.80 0.33
N ALA A 145 15.87 9.40 0.47
CA ALA A 145 17.02 10.32 0.42
C ALA A 145 17.28 10.95 -0.96
N PHE A 146 16.73 10.40 -2.05
CA PHE A 146 16.87 10.97 -3.40
C PHE A 146 16.31 12.39 -3.55
N GLY A 147 15.47 12.86 -2.63
CA GLY A 147 15.03 14.25 -2.56
C GLY A 147 16.16 15.25 -2.23
N ARG A 148 17.29 14.78 -1.69
CA ARG A 148 18.55 15.52 -1.40
C ARG A 148 18.44 16.77 -0.54
N GLY A 149 17.26 17.13 -0.06
CA GLY A 149 17.09 18.24 0.89
C GLY A 149 17.34 17.77 2.34
N LYS A 150 17.53 18.72 3.26
CA LYS A 150 17.66 18.40 4.70
C LYS A 150 16.48 17.58 5.21
N PHE A 151 15.27 17.95 4.81
CA PHE A 151 14.04 17.21 5.18
C PHE A 151 14.01 15.79 4.64
N SER A 152 14.55 15.55 3.44
CA SER A 152 14.61 14.24 2.81
C SER A 152 15.60 13.33 3.52
N LEU A 153 16.77 13.84 3.88
CA LEU A 153 17.78 13.10 4.64
C LEU A 153 17.30 12.79 6.06
N GLU A 154 16.67 13.77 6.72
CA GLU A 154 16.08 13.58 8.04
C GLU A 154 14.98 12.50 8.02
N ALA A 155 14.08 12.56 7.02
CA ALA A 155 13.02 11.59 6.83
C ALA A 155 13.56 10.16 6.58
N SER A 156 14.60 10.04 5.74
CA SER A 156 15.30 8.78 5.47
C SER A 156 15.92 8.20 6.74
N PHE A 157 16.61 9.03 7.53
CA PHE A 157 17.23 8.60 8.78
C PHE A 157 16.22 8.19 9.83
N LYS A 158 15.12 8.94 10.00
CA LYS A 158 14.01 8.57 10.89
C LYS A 158 13.38 7.24 10.48
N TYR A 159 13.14 7.07 9.16
CA TYR A 159 12.61 5.82 8.64
C TYR A 159 13.55 4.64 8.91
N LEU A 160 14.86 4.81 8.67
CA LEU A 160 15.88 3.79 8.94
C LEU A 160 15.86 3.32 10.40
N ILE A 161 15.95 4.26 11.36
CA ILE A 161 15.99 3.92 12.79
C ILE A 161 14.71 3.19 13.21
N LEU A 162 13.54 3.75 12.85
CA LEU A 162 12.26 3.18 13.25
C LEU A 162 11.97 1.84 12.57
N ALA A 163 12.40 1.68 11.31
CA ALA A 163 12.32 0.40 10.60
C ALA A 163 13.19 -0.65 11.27
N SER A 164 14.44 -0.36 11.57
CA SER A 164 15.36 -1.29 12.24
C SER A 164 14.84 -1.71 13.62
N PHE A 165 14.28 -0.77 14.38
CA PHE A 165 13.66 -1.08 15.66
C PHE A 165 12.45 -2.01 15.51
N SER A 166 11.59 -1.74 14.53
CA SER A 166 10.43 -2.57 14.21
C SER A 166 10.84 -3.99 13.78
N THR A 167 11.88 -4.09 12.97
CA THR A 167 12.48 -5.37 12.56
C THR A 167 13.00 -6.17 13.77
N GLY A 168 13.67 -5.50 14.71
CA GLY A 168 14.11 -6.15 15.95
C GLY A 168 12.94 -6.72 16.75
N ILE A 169 11.83 -5.97 16.88
CA ILE A 169 10.63 -6.48 17.56
C ILE A 169 10.03 -7.67 16.80
N PHE A 170 9.96 -7.61 15.46
CA PHE A 170 9.47 -8.72 14.64
C PHE A 170 10.29 -10.00 14.89
N LEU A 171 11.63 -9.90 14.89
CA LEU A 171 12.52 -11.02 15.17
C LEU A 171 12.31 -11.60 16.57
N PHE A 172 12.11 -10.75 17.59
CA PHE A 172 11.70 -11.22 18.91
C PHE A 172 10.39 -11.99 18.87
N GLY A 173 9.41 -11.51 18.09
CA GLY A 173 8.17 -12.24 17.86
C GLY A 173 8.39 -13.63 17.29
N LEU A 174 9.33 -13.79 16.34
CA LEU A 174 9.71 -15.09 15.78
C LEU A 174 10.29 -16.04 16.83
N VAL A 175 11.14 -15.53 17.71
CA VAL A 175 11.74 -16.34 18.79
C VAL A 175 10.66 -16.91 19.70
N TYR A 176 9.69 -16.09 20.12
CA TYR A 176 8.60 -16.55 20.98
C TYR A 176 7.65 -17.50 20.25
N LEU A 177 7.38 -17.23 18.95
CA LEU A 177 6.55 -18.11 18.13
C LEU A 177 7.22 -19.48 17.99
N TYR A 178 8.49 -19.52 17.60
CA TYR A 178 9.25 -20.77 17.46
C TYR A 178 9.35 -21.53 18.79
N GLY A 179 9.65 -20.82 19.88
CA GLY A 179 9.74 -21.42 21.21
C GLY A 179 8.42 -22.04 21.71
N SER A 180 7.27 -21.56 21.22
CA SER A 180 5.95 -22.08 21.60
C SER A 180 5.39 -23.13 20.66
N THR A 181 5.75 -23.11 19.36
CA THR A 181 5.16 -23.98 18.32
C THR A 181 6.15 -24.99 17.73
N GLY A 182 7.47 -24.73 17.89
CA GLY A 182 8.53 -25.56 17.29
C GLY A 182 8.68 -25.39 15.77
N SER A 183 7.89 -24.52 15.10
CA SER A 183 7.93 -24.30 13.66
C SER A 183 7.88 -22.82 13.32
N LEU A 184 8.54 -22.44 12.22
CA LEU A 184 8.42 -21.13 11.56
C LEU A 184 7.68 -21.20 10.22
N GLU A 185 7.34 -22.40 9.76
CA GLU A 185 6.51 -22.59 8.57
C GLU A 185 5.05 -22.33 8.92
N LEU A 186 4.44 -21.34 8.28
CA LEU A 186 3.09 -20.86 8.57
C LEU A 186 2.05 -21.98 8.53
N MET A 187 2.21 -22.93 7.60
CA MET A 187 1.28 -24.06 7.41
C MET A 187 1.47 -25.18 8.43
N ASN A 188 2.64 -25.26 9.07
CA ASN A 188 2.98 -26.30 10.05
C ASN A 188 2.81 -25.85 11.51
N ILE A 189 2.42 -24.58 11.71
CA ILE A 189 2.11 -24.06 13.05
C ILE A 189 0.79 -24.66 13.52
N GLN A 190 0.84 -25.52 14.53
CA GLN A 190 -0.33 -26.06 15.19
C GLN A 190 -0.51 -25.39 16.56
N ILE A 191 -1.60 -24.67 16.72
CA ILE A 191 -1.96 -24.00 17.97
C ILE A 191 -3.00 -24.86 18.68
N SER A 192 -2.54 -25.73 19.57
CA SER A 192 -3.43 -26.57 20.42
C SER A 192 -3.85 -25.84 21.70
N THR A 193 -2.97 -25.04 22.27
CA THR A 193 -3.21 -24.25 23.49
C THR A 193 -2.56 -22.88 23.40
N ILE A 194 -3.23 -21.87 23.91
CA ILE A 194 -2.66 -20.51 23.98
C ILE A 194 -1.78 -20.41 25.21
N SER A 195 -0.46 -20.40 24.98
CA SER A 195 0.51 -20.07 26.03
C SER A 195 0.74 -18.54 26.10
N PRO A 196 1.10 -17.97 27.25
CA PRO A 196 1.48 -16.55 27.32
C PRO A 196 2.62 -16.18 26.36
N SER A 197 3.58 -17.08 26.14
CA SER A 197 4.68 -16.90 25.18
C SER A 197 4.18 -16.77 23.74
N LEU A 198 3.19 -17.57 23.33
CA LEU A 198 2.58 -17.49 22.01
C LEU A 198 1.89 -16.14 21.80
N ILE A 199 1.13 -15.66 22.78
CA ILE A 199 0.46 -14.34 22.70
C ILE A 199 1.50 -13.23 22.51
N VAL A 200 2.58 -13.23 23.31
CA VAL A 200 3.68 -12.26 23.17
C VAL A 200 4.30 -12.35 21.78
N GLY A 201 4.55 -13.55 21.27
CA GLY A 201 5.06 -13.78 19.91
C GLY A 201 4.16 -13.17 18.83
N LEU A 202 2.86 -13.47 18.87
CA LEU A 202 1.89 -12.94 17.91
C LEU A 202 1.76 -11.42 17.98
N VAL A 203 1.77 -10.83 19.18
CA VAL A 203 1.74 -9.37 19.36
C VAL A 203 2.99 -8.73 18.79
N PHE A 204 4.18 -9.27 19.02
CA PHE A 204 5.43 -8.72 18.50
C PHE A 204 5.53 -8.86 16.98
N LEU A 205 5.09 -9.97 16.40
CA LEU A 205 4.96 -10.13 14.95
C LEU A 205 4.02 -9.08 14.35
N PHE A 206 2.84 -8.90 14.97
CA PHE A 206 1.90 -7.89 14.54
C PHE A 206 2.51 -6.48 14.60
N ILE A 207 3.24 -6.12 15.65
CA ILE A 207 3.93 -4.82 15.77
C ILE A 207 4.89 -4.59 14.61
N GLY A 208 5.70 -5.58 14.25
CA GLY A 208 6.61 -5.47 13.12
C GLY A 208 5.90 -5.20 11.78
N ILE A 209 4.75 -5.87 11.55
CA ILE A 209 3.93 -5.65 10.35
C ILE A 209 3.18 -4.31 10.45
N ALA A 210 2.66 -3.95 11.61
CA ALA A 210 1.91 -2.72 11.86
C ALA A 210 2.74 -1.47 11.54
N PHE A 211 4.06 -1.50 11.79
CA PHE A 211 4.98 -0.45 11.35
C PHE A 211 4.90 -0.23 9.83
N LYS A 212 5.02 -1.30 9.02
CA LYS A 212 4.93 -1.23 7.56
C LYS A 212 3.57 -0.70 7.08
N LEU A 213 2.51 -1.04 7.80
CA LEU A 213 1.15 -0.60 7.52
C LEU A 213 0.85 0.83 8.00
N SER A 214 1.77 1.48 8.72
CA SER A 214 1.55 2.78 9.37
C SER A 214 0.41 2.77 10.39
N ILE A 215 0.20 1.65 11.08
CA ILE A 215 -0.82 1.51 12.11
C ILE A 215 -0.30 2.16 13.40
N ALA A 216 -1.11 3.01 14.04
CA ALA A 216 -0.74 3.62 15.30
C ALA A 216 -0.75 2.57 16.44
N PRO A 217 0.23 2.64 17.37
CA PRO A 217 1.19 3.73 17.63
C PRO A 217 2.50 3.69 16.79
N TRP A 218 2.72 2.69 15.96
CA TRP A 218 3.96 2.51 15.17
C TRP A 218 4.01 3.33 13.86
N HIS A 219 3.21 4.37 13.76
CA HIS A 219 3.01 5.22 12.58
C HIS A 219 3.97 6.41 12.48
N MET A 220 4.79 6.67 13.50
CA MET A 220 5.53 7.96 13.65
C MET A 220 6.41 8.34 12.46
N TRP A 221 6.87 7.36 11.69
CA TRP A 221 7.68 7.59 10.49
C TRP A 221 6.87 8.20 9.32
N THR A 222 5.56 7.95 9.25
CA THR A 222 4.76 8.18 8.04
C THR A 222 4.61 9.66 7.68
N PRO A 223 4.28 10.59 8.60
CA PRO A 223 4.12 12.00 8.25
C PRO A 223 5.43 12.64 7.75
N ASP A 224 6.54 12.37 8.42
CA ASP A 224 7.84 12.94 8.08
C ASP A 224 8.38 12.35 6.78
N THR A 225 8.20 11.04 6.59
CA THR A 225 8.60 10.35 5.35
C THR A 225 7.81 10.84 4.14
N TYR A 226 6.48 11.00 4.25
CA TYR A 226 5.68 11.52 3.13
C TYR A 226 6.08 12.94 2.78
N GLN A 227 6.30 13.80 3.78
CA GLN A 227 6.70 15.19 3.55
C GLN A 227 8.09 15.27 2.89
N GLY A 228 9.06 14.49 3.36
CA GLY A 228 10.46 14.54 2.90
C GLY A 228 10.74 13.79 1.60
N SER A 229 9.90 12.81 1.21
CA SER A 229 10.15 11.97 0.05
C SER A 229 9.81 12.63 -1.29
N PRO A 230 10.49 12.23 -2.39
CA PRO A 230 10.04 12.49 -3.76
C PRO A 230 8.60 11.97 -3.99
N MET A 231 7.82 12.67 -4.81
CA MET A 231 6.40 12.31 -5.04
C MET A 231 6.20 10.88 -5.57
N PRO A 232 7.00 10.34 -6.50
CA PRO A 232 6.87 8.93 -6.92
C PRO A 232 6.96 7.97 -5.74
N ILE A 233 7.84 8.26 -4.76
CA ILE A 233 8.05 7.40 -3.58
C ILE A 233 6.91 7.54 -2.59
N VAL A 234 6.36 8.74 -2.39
CA VAL A 234 5.15 8.93 -1.57
C VAL A 234 3.99 8.12 -2.16
N THR A 235 3.81 8.19 -3.49
CA THR A 235 2.75 7.44 -4.19
C THR A 235 2.96 5.93 -4.05
N TYR A 236 4.20 5.45 -4.19
CA TYR A 236 4.54 4.03 -4.02
C TYR A 236 4.28 3.55 -2.58
N LEU A 237 4.71 4.32 -1.57
CA LEU A 237 4.49 4.00 -0.15
C LEU A 237 3.01 3.99 0.23
N SER A 238 2.21 4.88 -0.36
CA SER A 238 0.78 4.95 -0.08
C SER A 238 -0.03 3.85 -0.77
N THR A 239 0.51 3.19 -1.79
CA THR A 239 -0.19 2.20 -2.61
C THR A 239 0.47 0.83 -2.53
N VAL A 240 1.57 0.59 -3.23
CA VAL A 240 2.23 -0.73 -3.34
C VAL A 240 2.63 -1.28 -1.96
N SER A 241 3.26 -0.46 -1.13
CA SER A 241 3.65 -0.89 0.23
C SER A 241 2.44 -1.28 1.10
N LYS A 242 1.30 -0.60 0.95
CA LYS A 242 0.06 -0.94 1.68
C LYS A 242 -0.59 -2.21 1.14
N ILE A 243 -0.65 -2.36 -0.18
CA ILE A 243 -1.14 -3.58 -0.83
C ILE A 243 -0.35 -4.79 -0.32
N ALA A 244 0.99 -4.73 -0.36
CA ALA A 244 1.86 -5.81 0.10
C ALA A 244 1.68 -6.13 1.59
N GLY A 245 1.69 -5.11 2.45
CA GLY A 245 1.59 -5.32 3.89
C GLY A 245 0.23 -5.86 4.33
N PHE A 246 -0.88 -5.40 3.73
CA PHE A 246 -2.21 -5.95 4.02
C PHE A 246 -2.41 -7.34 3.40
N ALA A 247 -1.87 -7.63 2.22
CA ALA A 247 -1.88 -8.98 1.68
C ALA A 247 -1.15 -9.96 2.60
N LEU A 248 0.02 -9.56 3.10
CA LEU A 248 0.79 -10.38 4.04
C LEU A 248 0.00 -10.67 5.32
N ILE A 249 -0.60 -9.65 5.96
CA ILE A 249 -1.35 -9.88 7.21
C ILE A 249 -2.61 -10.72 6.98
N ILE A 250 -3.29 -10.57 5.84
CA ILE A 250 -4.41 -11.43 5.47
C ILE A 250 -3.94 -12.88 5.35
N ARG A 251 -2.85 -13.15 4.63
CA ARG A 251 -2.27 -14.50 4.50
C ARG A 251 -1.92 -15.11 5.87
N ILE A 252 -1.20 -14.37 6.71
CA ILE A 252 -0.83 -14.84 8.05
C ILE A 252 -2.08 -15.14 8.89
N PHE A 253 -3.07 -14.24 8.87
CA PHE A 253 -4.26 -14.40 9.71
C PHE A 253 -5.16 -15.54 9.24
N MET A 254 -5.30 -15.76 7.93
CA MET A 254 -6.06 -16.90 7.41
C MET A 254 -5.50 -18.24 7.87
N HIS A 255 -4.17 -18.37 7.97
CA HIS A 255 -3.54 -19.61 8.44
C HIS A 255 -3.54 -19.72 9.96
N ILE A 256 -3.10 -18.69 10.71
CA ILE A 256 -2.99 -18.77 12.17
C ILE A 256 -4.36 -18.91 12.83
N PHE A 257 -5.36 -18.16 12.34
CA PHE A 257 -6.70 -18.15 12.95
C PHE A 257 -7.68 -19.18 12.35
N SER A 258 -7.22 -20.08 11.50
CA SER A 258 -8.00 -21.26 11.07
C SER A 258 -8.22 -22.27 12.20
N TYR A 259 -7.35 -22.27 13.24
CA TYR A 259 -7.44 -23.18 14.37
C TYR A 259 -8.48 -22.73 15.39
N GLU A 260 -9.10 -23.72 16.06
CA GLU A 260 -10.07 -23.48 17.14
C GLU A 260 -9.37 -23.20 18.46
N PHE A 261 -9.35 -21.93 18.85
CA PHE A 261 -8.90 -21.47 20.16
C PHE A 261 -9.64 -20.17 20.53
N ASP A 262 -9.56 -19.76 21.81
CA ASP A 262 -10.16 -18.49 22.24
C ASP A 262 -9.44 -17.28 21.65
N LYS A 263 -10.08 -16.65 20.66
CA LYS A 263 -9.56 -15.50 19.91
C LYS A 263 -9.96 -14.15 20.50
N ASN A 264 -10.79 -14.13 21.56
CA ASN A 264 -11.41 -12.90 22.07
C ASN A 264 -10.40 -11.84 22.49
N ASN A 265 -9.36 -12.23 23.21
CA ASN A 265 -8.32 -11.29 23.68
C ASN A 265 -7.56 -10.64 22.51
N ILE A 266 -7.30 -11.38 21.45
CA ILE A 266 -6.61 -10.90 20.24
C ILE A 266 -7.53 -9.94 19.46
N ILE A 267 -8.82 -10.30 19.32
CA ILE A 267 -9.81 -9.44 18.69
C ILE A 267 -9.93 -8.10 19.43
N ILE A 268 -10.01 -8.13 20.77
CA ILE A 268 -10.07 -6.90 21.59
C ILE A 268 -8.80 -6.08 21.41
N PHE A 269 -7.62 -6.67 21.50
CA PHE A 269 -6.34 -5.98 21.31
C PHE A 269 -6.26 -5.28 19.95
N LEU A 270 -6.53 -6.01 18.87
CA LEU A 270 -6.49 -5.47 17.51
C LEU A 270 -7.56 -4.39 17.31
N SER A 271 -8.74 -4.54 17.91
CA SER A 271 -9.82 -3.55 17.85
C SER A 271 -9.40 -2.23 18.52
N ILE A 272 -8.74 -2.30 19.68
CA ILE A 272 -8.21 -1.12 20.36
C ILE A 272 -7.17 -0.42 19.47
N ILE A 273 -6.24 -1.18 18.86
CA ILE A 273 -5.25 -0.64 17.94
C ILE A 273 -5.91 0.02 16.72
N SER A 274 -6.94 -0.61 16.15
CA SER A 274 -7.72 -0.03 15.05
C SER A 274 -8.35 1.32 15.43
N VAL A 275 -8.99 1.40 16.60
CA VAL A 275 -9.59 2.66 17.13
C VAL A 275 -8.52 3.72 17.32
N ILE A 276 -7.39 3.38 17.93
CA ILE A 276 -6.26 4.30 18.15
C ILE A 276 -5.75 4.83 16.80
N SER A 277 -5.59 3.94 15.82
CA SER A 277 -5.08 4.32 14.50
C SER A 277 -6.04 5.26 13.76
N MET A 278 -7.34 4.96 13.75
CA MET A 278 -8.36 5.82 13.15
C MET A 278 -8.38 7.19 13.82
N THR A 279 -8.34 7.22 15.15
CA THR A 279 -8.45 8.45 15.94
C THR A 279 -7.20 9.33 15.78
N ILE A 280 -6.01 8.79 15.98
CA ILE A 280 -4.75 9.53 15.83
C ILE A 280 -4.59 10.02 14.38
N GLY A 281 -4.91 9.18 13.38
CA GLY A 281 -4.84 9.56 11.98
C GLY A 281 -5.76 10.75 11.66
N ASN A 282 -7.02 10.68 12.04
CA ASN A 282 -7.98 11.75 11.74
C ASN A 282 -7.69 13.04 12.50
N PHE A 283 -7.43 12.98 13.82
CA PHE A 283 -7.10 14.19 14.59
C PHE A 283 -5.76 14.79 14.17
N GLY A 284 -4.77 13.95 13.83
CA GLY A 284 -3.50 14.41 13.30
C GLY A 284 -3.63 15.14 11.96
N ALA A 285 -4.54 14.68 11.07
CA ALA A 285 -4.82 15.32 9.80
C ALA A 285 -5.43 16.72 9.93
N LEU A 286 -6.28 16.96 10.94
CA LEU A 286 -6.98 18.24 11.16
C LEU A 286 -6.04 19.44 11.33
N ILE A 287 -4.87 19.24 11.92
CA ILE A 287 -3.92 20.31 12.25
C ILE A 287 -2.85 20.54 11.18
N GLN A 288 -2.85 19.76 10.11
CA GLN A 288 -1.80 19.86 9.08
C GLN A 288 -2.05 21.03 8.12
N LYS A 289 -0.95 21.66 7.70
CA LYS A 289 -0.93 22.73 6.67
C LYS A 289 -0.26 22.28 5.36
N ASP A 290 0.49 21.20 5.40
CA ASP A 290 1.11 20.56 4.24
C ASP A 290 0.25 19.38 3.77
N LEU A 291 -0.04 19.31 2.47
CA LEU A 291 -0.95 18.30 1.93
C LEU A 291 -0.34 16.88 1.96
N LYS A 292 0.99 16.74 1.76
CA LYS A 292 1.63 15.42 1.90
C LYS A 292 1.50 14.89 3.33
N ARG A 293 1.68 15.76 4.31
CA ARG A 293 1.53 15.41 5.72
C ARG A 293 0.08 15.08 6.08
N LEU A 294 -0.87 15.84 5.56
CA LEU A 294 -2.30 15.55 5.75
C LEU A 294 -2.65 14.17 5.17
N LEU A 295 -2.21 13.87 3.95
CA LEU A 295 -2.44 12.57 3.31
C LEU A 295 -1.73 11.42 4.03
N ALA A 296 -0.58 11.68 4.67
CA ALA A 296 0.09 10.70 5.52
C ALA A 296 -0.76 10.34 6.75
N TYR A 297 -1.33 11.32 7.44
CA TYR A 297 -2.25 11.08 8.56
C TYR A 297 -3.55 10.41 8.10
N SER A 298 -4.07 10.79 6.93
CA SER A 298 -5.16 10.09 6.27
C SER A 298 -4.83 8.60 6.04
N THR A 299 -3.61 8.28 5.58
CA THR A 299 -3.15 6.90 5.41
C THR A 299 -3.18 6.12 6.72
N ILE A 300 -2.80 6.73 7.85
CA ILE A 300 -2.85 6.12 9.19
C ILE A 300 -4.30 5.80 9.57
N ALA A 301 -5.23 6.73 9.33
CA ALA A 301 -6.65 6.50 9.59
C ALA A 301 -7.20 5.36 8.73
N HIS A 302 -6.89 5.36 7.42
CA HIS A 302 -7.35 4.32 6.51
C HIS A 302 -6.77 2.94 6.84
N ALA A 303 -5.53 2.86 7.34
CA ALA A 303 -4.95 1.62 7.85
C ALA A 303 -5.76 1.09 9.06
N GLY A 304 -6.26 1.97 9.92
CA GLY A 304 -7.19 1.62 10.99
C GLY A 304 -8.51 1.06 10.48
N TYR A 305 -9.12 1.67 9.44
CA TYR A 305 -10.34 1.13 8.83
C TYR A 305 -10.11 -0.23 8.16
N MET A 306 -9.00 -0.42 7.45
CA MET A 306 -8.67 -1.71 6.83
C MET A 306 -8.43 -2.80 7.89
N LEU A 307 -7.86 -2.42 9.04
CA LEU A 307 -7.65 -3.34 10.15
C LEU A 307 -8.97 -3.88 10.71
N ILE A 308 -10.08 -3.13 10.65
CA ILE A 308 -11.41 -3.65 11.01
C ILE A 308 -11.77 -4.89 10.18
N GLY A 309 -11.51 -4.86 8.87
CA GLY A 309 -11.75 -6.01 8.00
C GLY A 309 -10.84 -7.20 8.32
N VAL A 310 -9.56 -6.93 8.64
CA VAL A 310 -8.63 -7.96 9.10
C VAL A 310 -9.07 -8.59 10.42
N ILE A 311 -9.65 -7.82 11.35
CA ILE A 311 -10.20 -8.34 12.61
C ILE A 311 -11.42 -9.22 12.36
N ALA A 312 -12.31 -8.80 11.46
CA ALA A 312 -13.47 -9.60 11.07
C ALA A 312 -13.07 -10.94 10.43
N LEU A 313 -11.92 -10.99 9.73
CA LEU A 313 -11.34 -12.20 9.16
C LEU A 313 -11.04 -13.28 10.22
N ILE A 314 -10.71 -12.90 11.44
CA ILE A 314 -10.45 -13.85 12.54
C ILE A 314 -11.69 -14.74 12.81
N SER A 315 -12.89 -14.22 12.56
CA SER A 315 -14.15 -14.91 12.77
C SER A 315 -14.70 -15.57 11.49
N THR A 316 -14.53 -14.92 10.32
CA THR A 316 -15.05 -15.43 9.03
C THR A 316 -14.09 -15.14 7.88
N SER A 317 -13.75 -16.17 7.11
CA SER A 317 -12.85 -16.03 5.94
C SER A 317 -13.39 -15.08 4.86
N SER A 318 -14.70 -14.97 4.70
CA SER A 318 -15.33 -14.05 3.73
C SER A 318 -15.00 -12.57 3.98
N ALA A 319 -14.59 -12.20 5.20
CA ALA A 319 -14.14 -10.85 5.50
C ALA A 319 -12.83 -10.47 4.78
N ALA A 320 -12.05 -11.45 4.31
CA ALA A 320 -10.87 -11.21 3.50
C ALA A 320 -11.23 -10.50 2.18
N SER A 321 -12.28 -10.94 1.49
CA SER A 321 -12.70 -10.33 0.22
C SER A 321 -13.09 -8.86 0.39
N THR A 322 -13.80 -8.52 1.44
CA THR A 322 -14.19 -7.13 1.73
C THR A 322 -12.98 -6.25 2.03
N THR A 323 -12.00 -6.82 2.75
CA THR A 323 -10.74 -6.14 3.07
C THR A 323 -9.90 -5.89 1.82
N VAL A 324 -9.73 -6.91 0.96
CA VAL A 324 -9.01 -6.80 -0.31
C VAL A 324 -9.65 -5.76 -1.21
N PHE A 325 -10.98 -5.76 -1.34
CA PHE A 325 -11.70 -4.74 -2.09
C PHE A 325 -11.35 -3.32 -1.60
N TYR A 326 -11.36 -3.11 -0.28
CA TYR A 326 -11.07 -1.80 0.28
C TYR A 326 -9.60 -1.37 0.04
N ILE A 327 -8.64 -2.29 0.15
CA ILE A 327 -7.22 -2.03 -0.13
C ILE A 327 -7.03 -1.55 -1.57
N LEU A 328 -7.64 -2.25 -2.54
CA LEU A 328 -7.52 -1.91 -3.96
C LEU A 328 -8.25 -0.61 -4.30
N GLY A 329 -9.44 -0.38 -3.76
CA GLY A 329 -10.17 0.88 -3.90
C GLY A 329 -9.41 2.08 -3.30
N TYR A 330 -8.78 1.89 -2.14
CA TYR A 330 -7.91 2.88 -1.51
C TYR A 330 -6.67 3.19 -2.37
N ALA A 331 -6.03 2.17 -2.94
CA ALA A 331 -4.87 2.36 -3.81
C ALA A 331 -5.25 3.19 -5.05
N MET A 332 -6.38 2.90 -5.72
CA MET A 332 -6.87 3.67 -6.86
C MET A 332 -7.14 5.13 -6.49
N SER A 333 -7.76 5.37 -5.32
CA SER A 333 -8.03 6.72 -4.82
C SER A 333 -6.75 7.52 -4.58
N ASN A 334 -5.73 6.89 -3.98
CA ASN A 334 -4.43 7.54 -3.74
C ASN A 334 -3.67 7.83 -5.03
N LEU A 335 -3.67 6.92 -6.01
CA LEU A 335 -3.09 7.18 -7.32
C LEU A 335 -3.72 8.43 -7.96
N THR A 336 -5.04 8.51 -7.95
CA THR A 336 -5.79 9.66 -8.47
C THR A 336 -5.37 10.96 -7.79
N ILE A 337 -5.27 10.95 -6.46
CA ILE A 337 -4.89 12.12 -5.66
C ILE A 337 -3.44 12.52 -5.94
N PHE A 338 -2.48 11.59 -5.86
CA PHE A 338 -1.07 11.95 -5.96
C PHE A 338 -0.66 12.37 -7.37
N PHE A 339 -1.26 11.80 -8.43
CA PHE A 339 -1.01 12.24 -9.80
C PHE A 339 -1.59 13.64 -10.04
N SER A 340 -2.84 13.88 -9.68
CA SER A 340 -3.45 15.21 -9.81
C SER A 340 -2.77 16.25 -8.91
N PHE A 341 -2.35 15.88 -7.71
CA PHE A 341 -1.60 16.76 -6.82
C PHE A 341 -0.22 17.12 -7.38
N GLN A 342 0.51 16.18 -8.00
CA GLN A 342 1.79 16.51 -8.64
C GLN A 342 1.61 17.51 -9.79
N TYR A 343 0.53 17.38 -10.58
CA TYR A 343 0.19 18.38 -11.57
C TYR A 343 -0.02 19.77 -10.95
N MET A 344 -0.77 19.83 -9.82
CA MET A 344 -1.01 21.09 -9.09
C MET A 344 0.30 21.67 -8.49
N ILE A 345 1.21 20.82 -8.00
CA ILE A 345 2.53 21.28 -7.52
C ILE A 345 3.35 21.89 -8.65
N ASN A 346 3.30 21.36 -9.86
CA ASN A 346 4.02 21.91 -11.00
C ASN A 346 3.57 23.35 -11.33
N ILE A 347 2.32 23.68 -11.02
CA ILE A 347 1.77 25.03 -11.19
C ILE A 347 2.12 25.93 -10.02
N SER A 348 1.85 25.50 -8.80
CA SER A 348 1.97 26.31 -7.58
C SER A 348 3.37 26.35 -6.98
N SER A 349 4.23 25.39 -7.35
CA SER A 349 5.57 25.15 -6.77
C SER A 349 5.55 24.94 -5.24
N SER A 350 4.41 24.54 -4.66
CA SER A 350 4.23 24.38 -3.22
C SER A 350 3.38 23.15 -2.88
N THR A 351 3.65 22.54 -1.72
CA THR A 351 2.87 21.45 -1.14
C THR A 351 1.87 21.93 -0.08
N SER A 352 1.79 23.24 0.17
CA SER A 352 0.87 23.84 1.12
C SER A 352 -0.58 23.68 0.69
N ILE A 353 -1.49 23.46 1.65
CA ILE A 353 -2.94 23.41 1.40
C ILE A 353 -3.45 24.75 0.86
N ASP A 354 -2.86 25.86 1.29
CA ASP A 354 -3.24 27.19 0.80
C ASP A 354 -2.92 27.40 -0.69
N SER A 355 -1.94 26.71 -1.23
CA SER A 355 -1.58 26.79 -2.66
C SER A 355 -2.62 26.20 -3.60
N LEU A 356 -3.59 25.45 -3.06
CA LEU A 356 -4.70 24.86 -3.81
C LEU A 356 -5.86 25.87 -4.04
N LYS A 357 -5.84 27.04 -3.37
CA LYS A 357 -6.93 28.02 -3.46
C LYS A 357 -7.14 28.49 -4.91
N GLY A 358 -8.39 28.38 -5.38
CA GLY A 358 -8.80 28.87 -6.70
C GLY A 358 -8.34 28.02 -7.88
N MET A 359 -7.73 26.88 -7.66
CA MET A 359 -7.24 25.99 -8.74
C MET A 359 -8.35 25.58 -9.72
N PHE A 360 -9.58 25.44 -9.27
CA PHE A 360 -10.70 25.05 -10.14
C PHE A 360 -10.94 26.06 -11.27
N HIS A 361 -10.84 27.36 -11.00
CA HIS A 361 -11.14 28.39 -11.98
C HIS A 361 -10.18 28.43 -13.17
N GLN A 362 -8.94 27.96 -12.98
CA GLN A 362 -7.93 27.96 -14.03
C GLN A 362 -7.66 26.55 -14.60
N TYR A 363 -7.76 25.53 -13.77
CA TYR A 363 -7.48 24.14 -14.13
C TYR A 363 -8.64 23.23 -13.68
N PRO A 364 -9.85 23.38 -14.28
CA PRO A 364 -11.05 22.71 -13.81
C PRO A 364 -10.92 21.17 -13.84
N LEU A 365 -10.33 20.62 -14.89
CA LEU A 365 -10.28 19.18 -15.10
C LEU A 365 -9.43 18.48 -14.02
N VAL A 366 -8.22 18.95 -13.75
CA VAL A 366 -7.38 18.36 -12.70
C VAL A 366 -8.00 18.55 -11.31
N SER A 367 -8.69 19.67 -11.09
CA SER A 367 -9.39 19.98 -9.83
C SER A 367 -10.55 19.03 -9.59
N ILE A 368 -11.32 18.69 -10.63
CA ILE A 368 -12.40 17.69 -10.57
C ILE A 368 -11.83 16.31 -10.27
N VAL A 369 -10.79 15.89 -11.00
CA VAL A 369 -10.14 14.59 -10.80
C VAL A 369 -9.56 14.44 -9.38
N PHE A 370 -8.85 15.47 -8.90
CA PHE A 370 -8.37 15.49 -7.51
C PHE A 370 -9.52 15.39 -6.51
N SER A 371 -10.61 16.15 -6.76
CA SER A 371 -11.80 16.13 -5.90
C SER A 371 -12.45 14.76 -5.86
N LEU A 372 -12.54 14.04 -6.98
CA LEU A 372 -13.05 12.67 -7.02
C LEU A 372 -12.21 11.72 -6.15
N GLY A 373 -10.88 11.82 -6.18
CA GLY A 373 -10.01 11.06 -5.31
C GLY A 373 -10.26 11.35 -3.81
N ILE A 374 -10.37 12.63 -3.45
CA ILE A 374 -10.67 13.07 -2.08
C ILE A 374 -12.07 12.61 -1.64
N LEU A 375 -13.09 12.73 -2.47
CA LEU A 375 -14.45 12.26 -2.19
C LEU A 375 -14.49 10.74 -2.01
N SER A 376 -13.63 10.00 -2.70
CA SER A 376 -13.49 8.57 -2.52
C SER A 376 -12.87 8.23 -1.15
N LEU A 377 -11.80 8.90 -0.73
CA LEU A 377 -11.25 8.69 0.62
C LEU A 377 -12.25 9.10 1.72
N LEU A 378 -13.00 10.16 1.48
CA LEU A 378 -14.09 10.56 2.38
C LEU A 378 -15.17 9.46 2.50
N GLY A 379 -15.47 8.79 1.39
CA GLY A 379 -16.52 7.77 1.31
C GLY A 379 -17.86 8.35 0.89
N ILE A 380 -17.88 9.09 -0.22
CA ILE A 380 -19.13 9.53 -0.86
C ILE A 380 -19.66 8.40 -1.76
N PRO A 381 -21.00 8.14 -1.77
CA PRO A 381 -21.61 7.14 -2.64
C PRO A 381 -21.12 7.19 -4.09
N ALA A 382 -21.17 6.07 -4.79
CA ALA A 382 -20.65 5.85 -6.14
C ALA A 382 -19.12 5.87 -6.27
N THR A 383 -18.36 5.87 -5.17
CA THR A 383 -16.89 5.78 -5.20
C THR A 383 -16.39 4.49 -4.56
N ALA A 384 -15.19 4.04 -4.99
CA ALA A 384 -14.56 2.83 -4.46
C ALA A 384 -14.34 2.88 -2.94
N GLY A 385 -13.96 4.04 -2.39
CA GLY A 385 -13.74 4.21 -0.95
C GLY A 385 -15.02 4.10 -0.12
N PHE A 386 -16.17 4.54 -0.66
CA PHE A 386 -17.47 4.34 -0.02
C PHE A 386 -17.78 2.85 0.06
N MET A 387 -17.75 2.15 -1.07
CA MET A 387 -18.04 0.71 -1.10
C MET A 387 -17.11 -0.09 -0.21
N GLY A 388 -15.81 0.24 -0.20
CA GLY A 388 -14.84 -0.38 0.69
C GLY A 388 -15.19 -0.22 2.17
N LYS A 389 -15.55 1.00 2.61
CA LYS A 389 -16.01 1.26 3.99
C LYS A 389 -17.29 0.50 4.33
N VAL A 390 -18.29 0.54 3.46
CA VAL A 390 -19.58 -0.17 3.65
C VAL A 390 -19.34 -1.66 3.82
N LEU A 391 -18.53 -2.27 2.95
CA LEU A 391 -18.23 -3.69 3.00
C LEU A 391 -17.47 -4.09 4.26
N VAL A 392 -16.45 -3.33 4.66
CA VAL A 392 -15.65 -3.62 5.85
C VAL A 392 -16.45 -3.41 7.14
N PHE A 393 -17.24 -2.33 7.24
CA PHE A 393 -18.10 -2.11 8.41
C PHE A 393 -19.23 -3.15 8.48
N GLY A 394 -19.83 -3.50 7.33
CA GLY A 394 -20.83 -4.57 7.25
C GLY A 394 -20.27 -5.91 7.70
N SER A 395 -19.06 -6.26 7.27
CA SER A 395 -18.36 -7.46 7.71
C SER A 395 -18.13 -7.46 9.24
N ALA A 396 -17.72 -6.32 9.81
CA ALA A 396 -17.56 -6.19 11.27
C ALA A 396 -18.87 -6.38 12.03
N ILE A 397 -19.97 -5.80 11.55
CA ILE A 397 -21.29 -5.95 12.16
C ILE A 397 -21.74 -7.41 12.16
N ASN A 398 -21.58 -8.10 11.01
CA ASN A 398 -21.94 -9.52 10.86
C ASN A 398 -21.12 -10.44 11.79
N ASN A 399 -19.94 -10.00 12.21
CA ASN A 399 -19.08 -10.74 13.13
C ASN A 399 -19.19 -10.26 14.60
N GLY A 400 -20.26 -9.56 14.97
CA GLY A 400 -20.51 -9.13 16.34
C GLY A 400 -19.69 -7.91 16.81
N LEU A 401 -18.94 -7.27 15.90
CA LEU A 401 -18.11 -6.09 16.19
C LEU A 401 -18.83 -4.77 15.87
N MET A 402 -20.14 -4.69 16.14
CA MET A 402 -20.96 -3.52 15.85
C MET A 402 -20.41 -2.23 16.50
N TRP A 403 -19.90 -2.32 17.73
CA TRP A 403 -19.30 -1.19 18.41
C TRP A 403 -18.09 -0.61 17.67
N LEU A 404 -17.25 -1.47 17.08
CA LEU A 404 -16.07 -1.08 16.31
C LEU A 404 -16.47 -0.40 14.99
N ALA A 405 -17.52 -0.91 14.32
CA ALA A 405 -18.06 -0.29 13.12
C ALA A 405 -18.64 1.11 13.43
N ILE A 406 -19.34 1.29 14.55
CA ILE A 406 -19.87 2.61 15.00
C ILE A 406 -18.72 3.60 15.20
N ILE A 407 -17.66 3.21 15.89
CA ILE A 407 -16.49 4.07 16.10
C ILE A 407 -15.82 4.39 14.73
N GLY A 408 -15.77 3.43 13.81
CA GLY A 408 -15.27 3.63 12.44
C GLY A 408 -16.09 4.68 11.69
N VAL A 409 -17.41 4.62 11.75
CA VAL A 409 -18.32 5.62 11.14
C VAL A 409 -18.09 7.00 11.76
N ILE A 410 -18.03 7.11 13.08
CA ILE A 410 -17.76 8.39 13.78
C ILE A 410 -16.43 8.99 13.31
N ASN A 411 -15.37 8.18 13.26
CA ASN A 411 -14.07 8.61 12.75
C ASN A 411 -14.12 9.04 11.27
N SER A 412 -14.93 8.38 10.45
CA SER A 412 -15.15 8.79 9.07
C SER A 412 -15.82 10.15 8.95
N PHE A 413 -16.75 10.49 9.85
CA PHE A 413 -17.31 11.84 9.94
C PHE A 413 -16.28 12.89 10.34
N VAL A 414 -15.38 12.58 11.28
CA VAL A 414 -14.26 13.49 11.61
C VAL A 414 -13.41 13.78 10.38
N SER A 415 -13.15 12.76 9.56
CA SER A 415 -12.37 12.92 8.32
C SER A 415 -13.03 13.87 7.31
N ALA A 416 -14.35 13.98 7.33
CA ALA A 416 -15.09 14.88 6.45
C ALA A 416 -14.64 16.35 6.58
N TYR A 417 -14.30 16.78 7.79
CA TYR A 417 -13.91 18.17 8.04
C TYR A 417 -12.67 18.58 7.22
N TYR A 418 -11.60 17.81 7.28
CA TYR A 418 -10.38 18.18 6.58
C TYR A 418 -10.46 17.90 5.07
N TYR A 419 -11.17 16.85 4.63
CA TYR A 419 -11.35 16.59 3.20
C TYR A 419 -12.25 17.64 2.54
N LEU A 420 -13.37 18.02 3.15
CA LEU A 420 -14.22 19.10 2.64
C LEU A 420 -13.50 20.45 2.72
N GLY A 421 -12.63 20.65 3.71
CA GLY A 421 -11.75 21.82 3.79
C GLY A 421 -10.81 21.94 2.59
N LEU A 422 -10.22 20.82 2.12
CA LEU A 422 -9.42 20.78 0.90
C LEU A 422 -10.26 21.15 -0.33
N LEU A 423 -11.45 20.55 -0.47
CA LEU A 423 -12.34 20.84 -1.60
C LEU A 423 -12.77 22.30 -1.59
N ARG A 424 -13.17 22.83 -0.44
CA ARG A 424 -13.48 24.25 -0.29
C ARG A 424 -12.36 25.15 -0.81
N ASN A 425 -11.11 24.86 -0.46
CA ASN A 425 -9.97 25.67 -0.93
C ASN A 425 -9.84 25.65 -2.45
N ILE A 426 -10.05 24.52 -3.11
CA ILE A 426 -9.94 24.38 -4.56
C ILE A 426 -11.00 25.20 -5.29
N PHE A 427 -12.25 25.24 -4.77
CA PHE A 427 -13.39 25.87 -5.42
C PHE A 427 -13.60 27.34 -5.04
N ILE A 428 -12.91 27.87 -4.02
CA ILE A 428 -12.97 29.30 -3.68
C ILE A 428 -12.37 30.13 -4.84
N SER A 429 -13.06 31.22 -5.21
CA SER A 429 -12.52 32.18 -6.17
C SER A 429 -11.39 32.99 -5.54
N THR A 430 -10.24 33.08 -6.22
CA THR A 430 -9.13 33.95 -5.86
C THR A 430 -8.57 34.60 -7.13
N ASP A 431 -8.18 35.86 -7.03
CA ASP A 431 -7.68 36.64 -8.16
C ASP A 431 -6.25 36.26 -8.60
N GLU A 432 -5.55 35.42 -7.84
CA GLU A 432 -4.14 35.10 -8.03
C GLU A 432 -3.85 33.62 -8.18
N VAL A 433 -4.03 33.05 -9.36
CA VAL A 433 -3.35 31.80 -9.70
C VAL A 433 -2.38 32.07 -10.86
N LYS A 434 -1.09 31.84 -10.63
CA LYS A 434 -0.06 32.00 -11.67
C LYS A 434 -0.25 30.92 -12.74
N LYS A 435 -0.47 31.31 -13.98
CA LYS A 435 -0.44 30.40 -15.13
C LYS A 435 1.00 29.90 -15.32
N SER A 436 1.17 28.58 -15.37
CA SER A 436 2.40 27.94 -15.78
C SER A 436 2.15 27.14 -17.04
N ASP A 437 2.97 27.32 -18.06
CA ASP A 437 2.83 26.64 -19.36
C ASP A 437 3.36 25.20 -19.35
N ASN A 438 3.96 24.74 -18.25
CA ASN A 438 4.63 23.43 -18.19
C ASN A 438 3.79 22.40 -17.42
N ASN A 439 2.66 22.04 -18.01
CA ASN A 439 1.69 21.13 -17.43
C ASN A 439 2.06 19.70 -17.84
N GLY A 440 2.55 18.88 -16.92
CA GLY A 440 2.84 17.47 -17.19
C GLY A 440 1.59 16.69 -17.61
N VAL A 441 1.42 16.52 -18.91
CA VAL A 441 0.26 15.81 -19.51
C VAL A 441 0.14 14.38 -19.00
N SER A 442 1.28 13.74 -18.69
CA SER A 442 1.33 12.38 -18.14
C SER A 442 0.57 12.25 -16.82
N TYR A 443 0.75 13.19 -15.88
CA TYR A 443 0.03 13.16 -14.61
C TYR A 443 -1.48 13.27 -14.78
N LEU A 444 -1.92 14.18 -15.66
CA LEU A 444 -3.34 14.37 -15.93
C LEU A 444 -3.96 13.11 -16.56
N PHE A 445 -3.28 12.53 -17.55
CA PHE A 445 -3.74 11.32 -18.23
C PHE A 445 -3.94 10.16 -17.25
N PHE A 446 -2.92 9.86 -16.44
CA PHE A 446 -3.01 8.75 -15.48
C PHE A 446 -3.97 9.06 -14.33
N SER A 447 -4.11 10.33 -13.90
CA SER A 447 -5.09 10.69 -12.88
C SER A 447 -6.54 10.50 -13.38
N ILE A 448 -6.82 10.77 -14.66
CA ILE A 448 -8.14 10.52 -15.26
C ILE A 448 -8.41 9.01 -15.30
N ILE A 449 -7.47 8.20 -15.77
CA ILE A 449 -7.64 6.74 -15.83
C ILE A 449 -7.93 6.17 -14.44
N THR A 450 -7.16 6.56 -13.45
CA THR A 450 -7.37 6.07 -12.07
C THR A 450 -8.66 6.59 -11.46
N SER A 451 -9.10 7.81 -11.79
CA SER A 451 -10.40 8.35 -11.34
C SER A 451 -11.59 7.59 -11.95
N ILE A 452 -11.50 7.18 -13.22
CA ILE A 452 -12.48 6.28 -13.83
C ILE A 452 -12.52 4.95 -13.09
N GLY A 453 -11.35 4.38 -12.74
CA GLY A 453 -11.26 3.17 -11.92
C GLY A 453 -11.95 3.32 -10.56
N VAL A 454 -11.80 4.47 -9.88
CA VAL A 454 -12.50 4.78 -8.63
C VAL A 454 -14.02 4.76 -8.80
N LEU A 455 -14.55 5.33 -9.88
CA LEU A 455 -16.00 5.32 -10.15
C LEU A 455 -16.50 3.94 -10.56
N VAL A 456 -15.77 3.23 -11.42
CA VAL A 456 -16.14 1.86 -11.85
C VAL A 456 -16.23 0.92 -10.66
N LEU A 457 -15.24 0.91 -9.78
CA LEU A 457 -15.26 0.08 -8.56
C LEU A 457 -16.35 0.54 -7.57
N GLY A 458 -16.68 1.82 -7.54
CA GLY A 458 -17.74 2.35 -6.68
C GLY A 458 -19.15 2.00 -7.15
N ILE A 459 -19.39 1.99 -8.46
CA ILE A 459 -20.72 1.72 -9.05
C ILE A 459 -20.93 0.23 -9.29
N PHE A 460 -19.87 -0.49 -9.70
CA PHE A 460 -19.91 -1.92 -10.04
C PHE A 460 -18.94 -2.74 -9.18
N PRO A 461 -19.12 -2.78 -7.84
CA PRO A 461 -18.19 -3.48 -6.94
C PRO A 461 -18.14 -4.99 -7.20
N GLY A 462 -19.22 -5.57 -7.73
CA GLY A 462 -19.31 -6.99 -8.03
C GLY A 462 -18.25 -7.50 -9.00
N ILE A 463 -17.75 -6.67 -9.91
CA ILE A 463 -16.69 -7.05 -10.86
C ILE A 463 -15.42 -7.49 -10.11
N LEU A 464 -14.99 -6.69 -9.13
CA LEU A 464 -13.79 -7.00 -8.34
C LEU A 464 -14.08 -8.05 -7.28
N LEU A 465 -15.24 -7.97 -6.61
CA LEU A 465 -15.60 -8.90 -5.54
C LEU A 465 -15.68 -10.33 -6.06
N SER A 466 -16.27 -10.61 -7.24
CA SER A 466 -16.36 -11.95 -7.80
C SER A 466 -14.98 -12.57 -8.04
N VAL A 467 -14.01 -11.79 -8.51
CA VAL A 467 -12.62 -12.25 -8.70
C VAL A 467 -11.95 -12.51 -7.36
N VAL A 468 -12.13 -11.60 -6.40
CA VAL A 468 -11.52 -11.73 -5.07
C VAL A 468 -12.12 -12.90 -4.29
N ASP A 469 -13.44 -13.11 -4.36
CA ASP A 469 -14.10 -14.25 -3.71
C ASP A 469 -13.60 -15.60 -4.25
N GLU A 470 -13.39 -15.72 -5.57
CA GLU A 470 -12.77 -16.90 -6.16
C GLU A 470 -11.35 -17.15 -5.63
N VAL A 471 -10.57 -16.07 -5.46
CA VAL A 471 -9.21 -16.15 -4.95
C VAL A 471 -9.18 -16.58 -3.48
N ILE A 472 -10.02 -15.96 -2.65
CA ILE A 472 -10.07 -16.24 -1.20
C ILE A 472 -10.63 -17.64 -0.91
N SER A 473 -11.59 -18.12 -1.70
CA SER A 473 -12.16 -19.46 -1.51
C SER A 473 -11.16 -20.60 -1.76
N LYS A 474 -10.01 -20.30 -2.39
CA LYS A 474 -8.94 -21.26 -2.71
C LYS A 474 -7.68 -21.10 -1.85
N LEU A 475 -7.71 -20.22 -0.86
CA LEU A 475 -6.64 -19.95 0.08
C LEU A 475 -6.78 -20.83 1.31
#